data_ab44ea2b834b989a37db87f9a2763134
#
_entry.id   ab44ea2b834b989a37db87f9a2763134
#
_cell.length_a   1.000
_cell.length_b   1.000
_cell.length_c   1.000
_cell.angle_alpha   90.00
_cell.angle_beta   90.00
_cell.angle_gamma   90.00
#
_symmetry.space_group_name_H-M   'P 1'
#
loop_
_entity.id
_entity.type
_entity.pdbx_description
1 polymer ?
#
loop_
_entity_poly.entity_id
_entity_poly.type
_entity_poly.pdbx_seq_one_letter_code
_entity_poly.pdbx_strand_id
1 'polypeptide(L)'
;KAFIQENPVIEVAFLGGKAPFQSMNGQGDISGITVDVLDSIGKLAGIQFKYVYTESYDEYRKWVSEGDYMLLGGIASPYHSQEEKYTLSRSFLESSVELVLVKNIEATDIYNHTIALPKGISVTNDYEGKVKYFDNPLACLDAVESGKADYTYLNSHTAMFYNTSSKYDNINMIPQEKNYSQKTSIAIRNDVSSQLTNIINKGIDSVTALQIQDIVFKNATYVKEDLSLIDYIQENPVEFILFGLVLLGLYLSLRYYTKLKNDKKIRREYERFQQISELSGDCFLEYNIAKDCLTLSGGGAFLLSSVLIYPDYLKNCYRESERIRSVLNTLQTFNE
;
A
#
# COMPACT_ATOMS: atom_id res chain seq x y z
N LYS A 1 11.97 -12.58 45.12
CA LYS A 1 10.52 -12.41 45.36
C LYS A 1 10.17 -10.94 45.65
N ALA A 2 10.90 -10.24 46.55
CA ALA A 2 10.62 -8.83 46.85
C ALA A 2 10.66 -7.94 45.59
N PHE A 3 11.70 -8.02 44.77
CA PHE A 3 11.80 -7.25 43.51
C PHE A 3 10.60 -7.45 42.56
N ILE A 4 10.11 -8.68 42.42
CA ILE A 4 8.96 -8.99 41.55
C ILE A 4 7.65 -8.41 42.13
N GLN A 5 7.51 -8.39 43.47
CA GLN A 5 6.35 -7.78 44.11
C GLN A 5 6.34 -6.25 43.96
N GLU A 6 7.50 -5.65 43.96
CA GLU A 6 7.68 -4.19 43.76
C GLU A 6 7.55 -3.79 42.27
N ASN A 7 7.92 -4.71 41.35
CA ASN A 7 7.93 -4.49 39.91
C ASN A 7 7.18 -5.60 39.16
N PRO A 8 5.85 -5.72 39.33
CA PRO A 8 5.06 -6.76 38.69
C PRO A 8 4.96 -6.61 37.18
N VAL A 9 5.12 -5.38 36.69
CA VAL A 9 5.13 -5.02 35.25
C VAL A 9 6.44 -4.29 34.97
N ILE A 10 7.17 -4.74 33.94
CA ILE A 10 8.43 -4.13 33.50
C ILE A 10 8.29 -3.73 32.04
N GLU A 11 8.55 -2.46 31.74
CA GLU A 11 8.55 -1.96 30.38
C GLU A 11 9.86 -2.32 29.67
N VAL A 12 9.73 -2.76 28.41
CA VAL A 12 10.85 -3.11 27.53
C VAL A 12 10.73 -2.27 26.26
N ALA A 13 11.78 -1.50 25.96
CA ALA A 13 11.82 -0.67 24.78
C ALA A 13 12.45 -1.39 23.59
N PHE A 14 11.83 -1.23 22.41
CA PHE A 14 12.28 -1.79 21.14
C PHE A 14 12.53 -0.71 20.08
N LEU A 15 13.65 -0.85 19.39
CA LEU A 15 13.84 -0.21 18.08
C LEU A 15 13.27 -1.15 17.01
N GLY A 16 12.41 -0.61 16.19
CA GLY A 16 11.73 -1.32 15.09
C GLY A 16 12.63 -1.64 13.89
N GLY A 17 12.00 -2.14 12.82
CA GLY A 17 12.70 -2.51 11.59
C GLY A 17 13.65 -3.69 11.73
N LYS A 18 13.39 -4.60 12.69
CA LYS A 18 14.20 -5.77 13.00
C LYS A 18 13.38 -7.07 12.99
N ALA A 19 12.31 -7.13 12.18
CA ALA A 19 11.59 -8.39 12.05
C ALA A 19 12.55 -9.52 11.56
N PRO A 20 12.38 -10.76 12.03
CA PRO A 20 11.34 -11.28 12.93
C PRO A 20 11.66 -11.15 14.44
N PHE A 21 12.70 -10.42 14.83
CA PHE A 21 13.06 -10.27 16.26
C PHE A 21 12.02 -9.47 17.03
N GLN A 22 11.62 -8.32 16.51
CA GLN A 22 10.53 -7.47 16.96
C GLN A 22 9.93 -6.68 15.82
N SER A 23 8.61 -6.65 15.80
CA SER A 23 7.81 -5.88 14.84
C SER A 23 6.50 -5.44 15.47
N MET A 24 5.91 -4.39 14.93
CA MET A 24 4.58 -3.92 15.30
C MET A 24 3.67 -4.04 14.08
N ASN A 25 2.52 -4.67 14.24
CA ASN A 25 1.53 -4.79 13.17
C ASN A 25 0.71 -3.49 13.00
N GLY A 26 -0.10 -3.39 11.96
CA GLY A 26 -0.95 -2.22 11.70
C GLY A 26 -2.01 -1.95 12.79
N GLN A 27 -2.23 -2.87 13.72
CA GLN A 27 -3.14 -2.71 14.88
C GLN A 27 -2.41 -2.22 16.13
N GLY A 28 -1.08 -2.13 16.09
CA GLY A 28 -0.25 -1.70 17.21
C GLY A 28 0.23 -2.83 18.12
N ASP A 29 -0.01 -4.10 17.75
CA ASP A 29 0.47 -5.24 18.53
C ASP A 29 1.94 -5.50 18.21
N ILE A 30 2.73 -5.68 19.27
CA ILE A 30 4.16 -5.95 19.16
C ILE A 30 4.40 -7.45 19.33
N SER A 31 5.11 -8.05 18.39
CA SER A 31 5.40 -9.48 18.33
C SER A 31 6.82 -9.75 17.81
N GLY A 32 7.28 -10.99 17.92
CA GLY A 32 8.56 -11.42 17.39
C GLY A 32 9.35 -12.32 18.33
N ILE A 33 10.52 -12.78 17.86
CA ILE A 33 11.39 -13.70 18.61
C ILE A 33 11.74 -13.17 20.00
N THR A 34 12.14 -11.89 20.08
CA THR A 34 12.52 -11.28 21.36
C THR A 34 11.35 -11.18 22.32
N VAL A 35 10.16 -10.89 21.81
CA VAL A 35 8.90 -10.84 22.58
C VAL A 35 8.56 -12.21 23.14
N ASP A 36 8.55 -13.26 22.30
CA ASP A 36 8.22 -14.62 22.72
C ASP A 36 9.24 -15.18 23.74
N VAL A 37 10.53 -14.80 23.63
CA VAL A 37 11.57 -15.16 24.63
C VAL A 37 11.29 -14.46 25.96
N LEU A 38 11.02 -13.14 25.93
CA LEU A 38 10.67 -12.38 27.13
C LEU A 38 9.40 -12.90 27.80
N ASP A 39 8.36 -13.19 27.04
CA ASP A 39 7.12 -13.77 27.55
C ASP A 39 7.35 -15.13 28.21
N SER A 40 8.24 -15.95 27.65
CA SER A 40 8.64 -17.23 28.26
C SER A 40 9.35 -17.01 29.60
N ILE A 41 10.26 -16.04 29.66
CA ILE A 41 10.94 -15.64 30.90
C ILE A 41 9.94 -15.09 31.92
N GLY A 42 9.02 -14.24 31.48
CA GLY A 42 7.97 -13.65 32.32
C GLY A 42 7.06 -14.68 32.96
N LYS A 43 6.63 -15.69 32.19
CA LYS A 43 5.85 -16.82 32.68
C LYS A 43 6.59 -17.62 33.79
N LEU A 44 7.90 -17.85 33.58
CA LEU A 44 8.73 -18.57 34.55
C LEU A 44 8.99 -17.77 35.83
N ALA A 45 9.19 -16.44 35.68
CA ALA A 45 9.56 -15.56 36.78
C ALA A 45 8.36 -14.95 37.51
N GLY A 46 7.17 -14.97 36.92
CA GLY A 46 6.00 -14.27 37.43
C GLY A 46 6.06 -12.75 37.21
N ILE A 47 6.67 -12.30 36.10
CA ILE A 47 6.79 -10.89 35.69
C ILE A 47 5.96 -10.71 34.44
N GLN A 48 5.24 -9.61 34.34
CA GLN A 48 4.60 -9.17 33.09
C GLN A 48 5.51 -8.16 32.39
N PHE A 49 5.84 -8.39 31.13
CA PHE A 49 6.50 -7.42 30.30
C PHE A 49 5.48 -6.61 29.51
N LYS A 50 5.71 -5.30 29.44
CA LYS A 50 4.97 -4.37 28.59
C LYS A 50 5.94 -3.82 27.56
N TYR A 51 5.56 -3.87 26.30
CA TYR A 51 6.44 -3.52 25.20
C TYR A 51 6.15 -2.10 24.71
N VAL A 52 7.23 -1.34 24.47
CA VAL A 52 7.20 0.00 23.87
C VAL A 52 8.07 -0.03 22.62
N TYR A 53 7.58 0.58 21.56
CA TYR A 53 8.15 0.43 20.21
C TYR A 53 8.27 1.76 19.49
N THR A 54 9.38 2.00 18.82
CA THR A 54 9.56 3.10 17.87
C THR A 54 10.38 2.65 16.67
N GLU A 55 10.11 3.21 15.50
CA GLU A 55 10.92 3.02 14.29
C GLU A 55 12.00 4.10 14.16
N SER A 56 11.90 5.20 14.94
CA SER A 56 12.83 6.30 14.94
C SER A 56 14.04 5.98 15.81
N TYR A 57 15.23 5.96 15.22
CA TYR A 57 16.47 5.81 15.96
C TYR A 57 16.71 6.97 16.95
N ASP A 58 16.35 8.20 16.56
CA ASP A 58 16.58 9.37 17.38
C ASP A 58 15.73 9.35 18.65
N GLU A 59 14.48 8.88 18.56
CA GLU A 59 13.63 8.66 19.72
C GLU A 59 14.15 7.51 20.60
N TYR A 60 14.51 6.37 20.01
CA TYR A 60 15.09 5.24 20.71
C TYR A 60 16.37 5.65 21.45
N ARG A 61 17.25 6.41 20.80
CA ARG A 61 18.50 6.92 21.41
C ARG A 61 18.22 7.83 22.60
N LYS A 62 17.16 8.65 22.53
CA LYS A 62 16.74 9.49 23.65
C LYS A 62 16.36 8.62 24.85
N TRP A 63 15.51 7.61 24.66
CA TRP A 63 15.14 6.66 25.72
C TRP A 63 16.36 5.98 26.37
N VAL A 64 17.34 5.58 25.55
CA VAL A 64 18.56 4.95 26.03
C VAL A 64 19.42 5.94 26.82
N SER A 65 19.62 7.15 26.31
CA SER A 65 20.46 8.17 26.95
C SER A 65 19.86 8.73 28.24
N GLU A 66 18.53 8.86 28.31
CA GLU A 66 17.81 9.28 29.52
C GLU A 66 17.68 8.13 30.54
N GLY A 67 17.71 6.89 30.07
CA GLY A 67 17.54 5.70 30.91
C GLY A 67 16.09 5.47 31.29
N ASP A 68 15.16 5.77 30.36
CA ASP A 68 13.72 5.73 30.63
C ASP A 68 13.22 4.30 30.93
N TYR A 69 13.84 3.31 30.32
CA TYR A 69 13.40 1.90 30.42
C TYR A 69 14.44 1.03 31.12
N MET A 70 13.97 0.08 31.91
CA MET A 70 14.86 -0.87 32.59
C MET A 70 15.48 -1.88 31.62
N LEU A 71 14.77 -2.22 30.55
CA LEU A 71 15.18 -3.22 29.56
C LEU A 71 15.07 -2.67 28.14
N LEU A 72 16.05 -3.06 27.31
CA LEU A 72 16.01 -2.85 25.87
C LEU A 72 16.09 -4.22 25.19
N GLY A 73 15.20 -4.48 24.25
CA GLY A 73 15.08 -5.80 23.61
C GLY A 73 15.79 -5.88 22.26
N GLY A 74 16.23 -7.08 21.89
CA GLY A 74 16.75 -7.38 20.56
C GLY A 74 18.05 -6.68 20.21
N ILE A 75 19.00 -6.61 21.14
CA ILE A 75 20.30 -5.96 20.95
C ILE A 75 21.28 -6.94 20.32
N ALA A 76 21.80 -6.59 19.14
CA ALA A 76 22.78 -7.41 18.43
C ALA A 76 24.23 -6.99 18.80
N SER A 77 25.04 -7.95 19.23
CA SER A 77 26.46 -7.79 19.51
C SER A 77 27.27 -8.45 18.38
N PRO A 78 28.39 -7.89 17.94
CA PRO A 78 29.19 -6.81 18.53
C PRO A 78 28.81 -5.39 18.08
N TYR A 79 27.80 -5.23 17.26
CA TYR A 79 27.44 -3.95 16.60
C TYR A 79 26.71 -2.95 17.51
N HIS A 80 26.54 -3.29 18.78
CA HIS A 80 25.95 -2.35 19.71
C HIS A 80 27.00 -1.34 20.16
N SER A 81 26.77 -0.05 19.95
CA SER A 81 27.52 1.02 20.61
C SER A 81 27.35 0.82 22.13
N GLN A 82 28.44 0.75 22.83
CA GLN A 82 28.45 0.61 24.31
C GLN A 82 27.72 1.79 24.92
N GLU A 83 26.45 1.64 25.17
CA GLU A 83 25.73 2.58 26.00
C GLU A 83 26.16 2.34 27.43
N GLU A 84 26.92 3.26 28.03
CA GLU A 84 27.51 3.17 29.37
C GLU A 84 26.46 2.82 30.46
N LYS A 85 25.16 3.12 30.18
CA LYS A 85 24.08 2.92 31.12
C LYS A 85 23.51 1.48 31.12
N TYR A 86 23.87 0.64 30.17
CA TYR A 86 23.26 -0.70 29.98
C TYR A 86 24.32 -1.78 29.87
N THR A 87 24.03 -2.93 30.46
CA THR A 87 24.82 -4.16 30.33
C THR A 87 24.01 -5.22 29.60
N LEU A 88 24.65 -5.97 28.70
CA LEU A 88 23.98 -7.04 27.98
C LEU A 88 23.78 -8.27 28.85
N SER A 89 22.61 -8.89 28.73
CA SER A 89 22.37 -10.23 29.23
C SER A 89 23.19 -11.28 28.48
N ARG A 90 23.11 -12.55 28.89
CA ARG A 90 23.48 -13.66 28.03
C ARG A 90 22.69 -13.57 26.72
N SER A 91 23.31 -14.03 25.62
CA SER A 91 22.62 -14.10 24.35
C SER A 91 21.61 -15.27 24.34
N PHE A 92 20.44 -15.04 23.79
CA PHE A 92 19.43 -16.08 23.63
C PHE A 92 19.41 -16.66 22.22
N LEU A 93 20.04 -15.98 21.25
CA LEU A 93 20.13 -16.43 19.86
C LEU A 93 21.46 -15.96 19.24
N GLU A 94 22.09 -16.86 18.49
CA GLU A 94 23.24 -16.55 17.64
C GLU A 94 22.85 -16.81 16.19
N SER A 95 23.16 -15.87 15.31
CA SER A 95 22.73 -15.85 13.91
C SER A 95 23.90 -15.47 13.01
N SER A 96 23.93 -15.99 11.79
CA SER A 96 24.85 -15.51 10.76
C SER A 96 24.44 -14.13 10.23
N VAL A 97 25.28 -13.56 9.40
CA VAL A 97 25.04 -12.29 8.72
C VAL A 97 24.94 -12.54 7.23
N GLU A 98 24.02 -11.84 6.59
CA GLU A 98 23.85 -11.85 5.13
C GLU A 98 24.34 -10.51 4.57
N LEU A 99 25.10 -10.58 3.47
CA LEU A 99 25.38 -9.44 2.61
C LEU A 99 24.19 -9.26 1.66
N VAL A 100 23.59 -8.11 1.69
CA VAL A 100 22.50 -7.72 0.79
C VAL A 100 23.02 -6.68 -0.18
N LEU A 101 22.96 -6.94 -1.47
CA LEU A 101 23.44 -6.02 -2.50
C LEU A 101 22.48 -5.94 -3.69
N VAL A 102 22.53 -4.83 -4.41
CA VAL A 102 21.77 -4.63 -5.65
C VAL A 102 22.24 -5.65 -6.70
N LYS A 103 21.33 -6.21 -7.50
CA LYS A 103 21.58 -7.29 -8.47
C LYS A 103 22.68 -7.02 -9.50
N ASN A 104 22.95 -5.76 -9.81
CA ASN A 104 23.94 -5.36 -10.83
C ASN A 104 25.36 -5.14 -10.29
N ILE A 105 25.62 -5.46 -9.01
CA ILE A 105 26.92 -5.30 -8.35
C ILE A 105 27.47 -6.67 -7.98
N GLU A 106 28.77 -6.87 -8.21
CA GLU A 106 29.46 -8.08 -7.78
C GLU A 106 29.96 -7.95 -6.33
N ALA A 107 29.82 -9.02 -5.56
CA ALA A 107 30.25 -9.06 -4.16
C ALA A 107 31.75 -8.78 -3.95
N THR A 108 32.59 -8.95 -4.98
CA THR A 108 34.03 -8.70 -4.96
C THR A 108 34.39 -7.23 -5.05
N ASP A 109 33.48 -6.35 -5.47
CA ASP A 109 33.72 -4.92 -5.70
C ASP A 109 32.96 -4.00 -4.71
N ILE A 110 32.42 -4.54 -3.64
CA ILE A 110 31.57 -3.80 -2.69
C ILE A 110 32.25 -2.59 -2.05
N TYR A 111 33.58 -2.60 -1.89
CA TYR A 111 34.32 -1.53 -1.22
C TYR A 111 34.31 -0.20 -1.98
N ASN A 112 34.02 -0.21 -3.27
CA ASN A 112 33.88 0.99 -4.10
C ASN A 112 32.46 1.56 -4.10
N HIS A 113 31.53 0.90 -3.41
CA HIS A 113 30.12 1.20 -3.42
C HIS A 113 29.64 1.81 -2.10
N THR A 114 28.40 2.30 -2.08
CA THR A 114 27.80 2.94 -0.92
C THR A 114 27.13 1.92 -0.01
N ILE A 115 27.59 1.80 1.22
CA ILE A 115 26.95 0.98 2.26
C ILE A 115 25.81 1.73 2.95
N ALA A 116 24.69 1.05 3.18
CA ALA A 116 23.67 1.46 4.13
C ALA A 116 23.94 0.85 5.50
N LEU A 117 24.00 1.67 6.52
CA LEU A 117 24.18 1.21 7.91
C LEU A 117 23.09 1.79 8.81
N PRO A 118 22.61 1.03 9.80
CA PRO A 118 21.79 1.60 10.85
C PRO A 118 22.57 2.66 11.63
N LYS A 119 21.90 3.75 12.01
CA LYS A 119 22.45 4.74 12.94
C LYS A 119 22.94 4.02 14.22
N GLY A 120 24.01 4.52 14.82
CA GLY A 120 24.64 3.91 16.01
C GLY A 120 25.65 2.82 15.70
N ILE A 121 25.78 2.38 14.45
CA ILE A 121 26.88 1.51 14.01
C ILE A 121 27.99 2.38 13.41
N SER A 122 29.23 2.14 13.84
CA SER A 122 30.41 2.84 13.30
C SER A 122 31.18 1.88 12.39
N VAL A 123 31.68 2.40 11.28
CA VAL A 123 32.68 1.72 10.47
C VAL A 123 34.06 1.92 11.05
N THR A 124 35.00 1.03 10.75
CA THR A 124 36.41 1.19 11.12
C THR A 124 37.02 2.38 10.39
N ASN A 125 38.06 2.99 10.96
CA ASN A 125 38.72 4.18 10.41
C ASN A 125 39.32 3.94 9.01
N ASP A 126 39.58 2.71 8.66
CA ASP A 126 40.19 2.24 7.40
C ASP A 126 39.15 1.97 6.30
N TYR A 127 37.87 2.20 6.58
CA TYR A 127 36.82 2.02 5.57
C TYR A 127 36.79 3.22 4.60
N GLU A 128 37.16 2.98 3.36
CA GLU A 128 37.27 4.01 2.30
C GLU A 128 35.98 4.25 1.53
N GLY A 129 34.98 3.37 1.70
CA GLY A 129 33.70 3.44 0.98
C GLY A 129 32.80 4.57 1.47
N LYS A 130 31.75 4.83 0.70
CA LYS A 130 30.71 5.80 1.09
C LYS A 130 29.72 5.15 2.07
N VAL A 131 29.37 5.86 3.14
CA VAL A 131 28.44 5.40 4.17
C VAL A 131 27.20 6.28 4.17
N LYS A 132 26.01 5.65 4.18
CA LYS A 132 24.74 6.33 4.45
C LYS A 132 24.08 5.69 5.65
N TYR A 133 23.59 6.51 6.58
CA TYR A 133 22.95 6.06 7.81
C TYR A 133 21.44 6.16 7.72
N PHE A 134 20.78 5.13 8.24
CA PHE A 134 19.33 4.98 8.28
C PHE A 134 18.88 4.61 9.70
N ASP A 135 17.59 4.77 10.00
CA ASP A 135 17.10 4.60 11.37
C ASP A 135 17.19 3.17 11.89
N ASN A 136 17.03 2.18 11.02
CA ASN A 136 16.98 0.77 11.41
C ASN A 136 17.38 -0.15 10.24
N PRO A 137 17.58 -1.46 10.48
CA PRO A 137 17.96 -2.42 9.43
C PRO A 137 16.98 -2.52 8.27
N LEU A 138 15.66 -2.40 8.50
CA LEU A 138 14.67 -2.40 7.42
C LEU A 138 14.83 -1.19 6.51
N ALA A 139 15.07 -0.01 7.08
CA ALA A 139 15.33 1.19 6.29
C ALA A 139 16.61 1.09 5.46
N CYS A 140 17.63 0.34 5.93
CA CYS A 140 18.81 0.01 5.14
C CYS A 140 18.46 -0.91 3.96
N LEU A 141 17.65 -1.94 4.19
CA LEU A 141 17.19 -2.85 3.14
C LEU A 141 16.39 -2.11 2.07
N ASP A 142 15.46 -1.25 2.47
CA ASP A 142 14.66 -0.40 1.57
C ASP A 142 15.55 0.57 0.77
N ALA A 143 16.62 1.06 1.37
CA ALA A 143 17.58 1.92 0.69
C ALA A 143 18.36 1.18 -0.40
N VAL A 144 18.71 -0.09 -0.17
CA VAL A 144 19.37 -0.94 -1.18
C VAL A 144 18.39 -1.29 -2.28
N GLU A 145 17.19 -1.75 -1.97
CA GLU A 145 16.15 -2.06 -2.95
C GLU A 145 15.86 -0.88 -3.89
N SER A 146 15.73 0.33 -3.31
CA SER A 146 15.45 1.55 -4.08
C SER A 146 16.67 2.19 -4.76
N GLY A 147 17.87 1.60 -4.65
CA GLY A 147 19.10 2.13 -5.23
C GLY A 147 19.63 3.41 -4.54
N LYS A 148 19.15 3.73 -3.34
CA LYS A 148 19.70 4.83 -2.53
C LYS A 148 21.04 4.48 -1.91
N ALA A 149 21.29 3.19 -1.70
CA ALA A 149 22.57 2.60 -1.34
C ALA A 149 22.78 1.34 -2.16
N ASP A 150 24.00 0.84 -2.19
CA ASP A 150 24.38 -0.26 -3.06
C ASP A 150 24.35 -1.61 -2.33
N TYR A 151 24.67 -1.60 -1.02
CA TYR A 151 24.65 -2.81 -0.20
C TYR A 151 24.44 -2.50 1.29
N THR A 152 24.10 -3.54 2.04
CA THR A 152 24.01 -3.53 3.51
C THR A 152 24.28 -4.92 4.05
N TYR A 153 24.44 -5.03 5.36
CA TYR A 153 24.51 -6.29 6.09
C TYR A 153 23.30 -6.46 6.98
N LEU A 154 22.67 -7.60 6.92
CA LEU A 154 21.52 -7.96 7.75
C LEU A 154 21.79 -9.23 8.55
N ASN A 155 21.12 -9.36 9.67
CA ASN A 155 20.97 -10.64 10.35
C ASN A 155 20.28 -11.65 9.43
N SER A 156 20.75 -12.91 9.40
CA SER A 156 20.22 -13.94 8.51
C SER A 156 18.72 -14.19 8.70
N HIS A 157 18.22 -14.13 9.95
CA HIS A 157 16.78 -14.27 10.17
C HIS A 157 15.98 -13.09 9.60
N THR A 158 16.51 -11.88 9.72
CA THR A 158 15.90 -10.68 9.11
C THR A 158 15.94 -10.75 7.57
N ALA A 159 17.07 -11.13 7.00
CA ALA A 159 17.21 -11.32 5.57
C ALA A 159 16.24 -12.38 5.03
N MET A 160 16.19 -13.56 5.68
CA MET A 160 15.28 -14.65 5.30
C MET A 160 13.81 -14.23 5.43
N PHE A 161 13.46 -13.50 6.49
CA PHE A 161 12.09 -13.01 6.70
C PHE A 161 11.61 -12.14 5.54
N TYR A 162 12.43 -11.18 5.11
CA TYR A 162 12.07 -10.27 4.01
C TYR A 162 12.29 -10.87 2.62
N ASN A 163 13.15 -11.87 2.45
CA ASN A 163 13.38 -12.55 1.16
C ASN A 163 12.13 -13.25 0.60
N THR A 164 11.16 -13.54 1.44
CA THR A 164 9.86 -14.10 1.01
C THR A 164 8.87 -13.04 0.53
N SER A 165 9.21 -11.77 0.65
CA SER A 165 8.37 -10.64 0.21
C SER A 165 8.66 -10.29 -1.24
N SER A 166 7.60 -10.15 -2.05
CA SER A 166 7.70 -9.65 -3.44
C SER A 166 8.21 -8.21 -3.56
N LYS A 167 8.32 -7.49 -2.44
CA LYS A 167 8.83 -6.12 -2.41
C LYS A 167 10.33 -6.02 -2.76
N TYR A 168 11.11 -7.08 -2.52
CA TYR A 168 12.57 -7.07 -2.63
C TYR A 168 13.06 -7.88 -3.83
N ASP A 169 12.75 -7.39 -5.03
CA ASP A 169 13.08 -8.07 -6.29
C ASP A 169 14.40 -7.61 -6.91
N ASN A 170 14.95 -6.47 -6.48
CA ASN A 170 16.14 -5.86 -7.08
C ASN A 170 17.45 -6.17 -6.33
N ILE A 171 17.42 -7.06 -5.35
CA ILE A 171 18.55 -7.38 -4.49
C ILE A 171 18.95 -8.87 -4.59
N ASN A 172 20.19 -9.13 -4.20
CA ASN A 172 20.72 -10.46 -3.92
C ASN A 172 21.11 -10.54 -2.45
N MET A 173 20.83 -11.67 -1.80
CA MET A 173 21.25 -11.96 -0.43
C MET A 173 22.30 -13.07 -0.47
N ILE A 174 23.47 -12.81 0.11
CA ILE A 174 24.62 -13.71 0.08
C ILE A 174 25.05 -14.03 1.51
N PRO A 175 24.94 -15.28 1.95
CA PRO A 175 25.41 -15.68 3.28
C PRO A 175 26.90 -15.37 3.46
N GLN A 176 27.24 -14.79 4.60
CA GLN A 176 28.63 -14.57 4.98
C GLN A 176 29.17 -15.74 5.79
N GLU A 177 30.48 -15.88 5.78
CA GLU A 177 31.16 -16.96 6.51
C GLU A 177 30.89 -16.85 8.03
N LYS A 178 31.06 -17.98 8.74
CA LYS A 178 30.77 -18.12 10.18
C LYS A 178 31.46 -17.10 11.09
N ASN A 179 32.52 -16.42 10.63
CA ASN A 179 33.22 -15.40 11.39
C ASN A 179 32.42 -14.10 11.58
N TYR A 180 31.28 -13.94 10.89
CA TYR A 180 30.38 -12.80 10.99
C TYR A 180 29.07 -13.19 11.68
N SER A 181 29.18 -13.76 12.90
CA SER A 181 27.97 -14.07 13.70
C SER A 181 27.56 -12.88 14.56
N GLN A 182 26.27 -12.74 14.74
CA GLN A 182 25.66 -11.78 15.68
C GLN A 182 25.00 -12.54 16.83
N LYS A 183 25.22 -12.05 18.04
CA LYS A 183 24.55 -12.56 19.26
C LYS A 183 23.47 -11.58 19.67
N THR A 184 22.24 -12.07 19.80
CA THR A 184 21.09 -11.26 20.23
C THR A 184 20.87 -11.43 21.74
N SER A 185 20.81 -10.29 22.44
CA SER A 185 20.72 -10.18 23.89
C SER A 185 19.66 -9.15 24.30
N ILE A 186 19.40 -9.08 25.60
CA ILE A 186 18.59 -8.03 26.22
C ILE A 186 19.55 -7.11 26.98
N ALA A 187 19.42 -5.79 26.75
CA ALA A 187 20.20 -4.83 27.53
C ALA A 187 19.44 -4.47 28.81
N ILE A 188 20.16 -4.44 29.92
CA ILE A 188 19.63 -4.21 31.26
C ILE A 188 20.30 -2.99 31.82
N ARG A 189 19.52 -2.01 32.30
CA ARG A 189 20.05 -0.76 32.85
C ARG A 189 20.90 -1.03 34.11
N ASN A 190 22.07 -0.40 34.20
CA ASN A 190 23.11 -0.71 35.23
C ASN A 190 22.70 -0.38 36.66
N ASP A 191 21.81 0.61 36.84
CA ASP A 191 21.31 1.02 38.17
C ASP A 191 20.16 0.14 38.69
N VAL A 192 19.65 -0.77 37.87
CA VAL A 192 18.63 -1.70 38.30
C VAL A 192 19.23 -2.83 39.15
N SER A 193 18.43 -3.32 40.06
CA SER A 193 18.83 -4.42 40.97
C SER A 193 19.45 -5.59 40.19
N SER A 194 20.60 -6.10 40.68
CA SER A 194 21.23 -7.33 40.15
C SER A 194 20.29 -8.54 40.14
N GLN A 195 19.17 -8.45 40.86
CA GLN A 195 18.10 -9.47 40.84
C GLN A 195 17.45 -9.55 39.46
N LEU A 196 17.21 -8.41 38.77
CA LEU A 196 16.63 -8.42 37.42
C LEU A 196 17.59 -9.08 36.42
N THR A 197 18.87 -8.72 36.47
CA THR A 197 19.91 -9.34 35.63
C THR A 197 19.95 -10.85 35.81
N ASN A 198 19.88 -11.30 37.08
CA ASN A 198 19.86 -12.74 37.40
C ASN A 198 18.58 -13.42 36.93
N ILE A 199 17.42 -12.75 37.01
CA ILE A 199 16.15 -13.31 36.54
C ILE A 199 16.20 -13.47 35.01
N ILE A 200 16.63 -12.44 34.29
CA ILE A 200 16.73 -12.47 32.81
C ILE A 200 17.71 -13.57 32.38
N ASN A 201 18.94 -13.61 32.96
CA ASN A 201 19.95 -14.60 32.59
C ASN A 201 19.51 -16.04 32.91
N LYS A 202 18.92 -16.27 34.07
CA LYS A 202 18.39 -17.60 34.44
C LYS A 202 17.19 -18.00 33.58
N GLY A 203 16.36 -17.00 33.22
CA GLY A 203 15.27 -17.21 32.31
C GLY A 203 15.77 -17.64 30.93
N ILE A 204 16.76 -16.94 30.38
CA ILE A 204 17.41 -17.32 29.11
C ILE A 204 17.97 -18.74 29.19
N ASP A 205 18.70 -19.06 30.22
CA ASP A 205 19.28 -20.40 30.43
C ASP A 205 18.21 -21.51 30.58
N SER A 206 17.02 -21.14 30.99
CA SER A 206 15.89 -22.10 31.19
C SER A 206 15.12 -22.35 29.90
N VAL A 207 15.24 -21.48 28.87
CA VAL A 207 14.65 -21.69 27.55
C VAL A 207 15.55 -22.66 26.78
N THR A 208 15.04 -23.84 26.49
CA THR A 208 15.80 -24.87 25.77
C THR A 208 16.08 -24.49 24.33
N ALA A 209 17.11 -25.07 23.71
CA ALA A 209 17.43 -24.85 22.30
C ALA A 209 16.24 -25.22 21.38
N LEU A 210 15.47 -26.23 21.70
CA LEU A 210 14.25 -26.60 20.94
C LEU A 210 13.18 -25.52 21.05
N GLN A 211 12.96 -24.96 22.23
CA GLN A 211 12.00 -23.86 22.41
C GLN A 211 12.44 -22.60 21.64
N ILE A 212 13.75 -22.29 21.61
CA ILE A 212 14.25 -21.19 20.79
C ILE A 212 14.01 -21.47 19.31
N GLN A 213 14.24 -22.71 18.84
CA GLN A 213 13.96 -23.07 17.45
C GLN A 213 12.47 -22.97 17.11
N ASP A 214 11.57 -23.39 18.00
CA ASP A 214 10.12 -23.26 17.81
C ASP A 214 9.71 -21.77 17.75
N ILE A 215 10.26 -20.94 18.63
CA ILE A 215 10.03 -19.49 18.63
C ILE A 215 10.53 -18.88 17.31
N VAL A 216 11.73 -19.22 16.87
CA VAL A 216 12.29 -18.75 15.59
C VAL A 216 11.41 -19.19 14.44
N PHE A 217 11.03 -20.47 14.38
CA PHE A 217 10.18 -21.01 13.31
C PHE A 217 8.81 -20.33 13.26
N LYS A 218 8.16 -20.14 14.41
CA LYS A 218 6.87 -19.44 14.51
C LYS A 218 6.94 -18.02 13.96
N ASN A 219 8.05 -17.32 14.18
CA ASN A 219 8.22 -15.92 13.76
C ASN A 219 8.93 -15.78 12.41
N ALA A 220 9.50 -16.86 11.84
CA ALA A 220 10.29 -16.80 10.61
C ALA A 220 9.47 -16.54 9.35
N THR A 221 8.16 -16.77 9.40
CA THR A 221 7.30 -16.58 8.24
C THR A 221 6.82 -15.14 8.21
N TYR A 222 7.17 -14.43 7.15
CA TYR A 222 6.50 -13.17 6.84
C TYR A 222 5.03 -13.48 6.61
N VAL A 223 4.21 -13.24 7.62
CA VAL A 223 2.77 -13.18 7.43
C VAL A 223 2.55 -11.91 6.65
N LYS A 224 2.25 -12.04 5.36
CA LYS A 224 1.79 -10.92 4.55
C LYS A 224 0.63 -10.33 5.34
N GLU A 225 0.86 -9.22 6.03
CA GLU A 225 -0.23 -8.45 6.64
C GLU A 225 -1.25 -8.26 5.52
N ASP A 226 -2.53 -8.48 5.80
CA ASP A 226 -3.60 -8.34 4.80
C ASP A 226 -3.34 -7.05 4.04
N LEU A 227 -2.81 -7.19 2.83
CA LEU A 227 -2.49 -6.05 1.98
C LEU A 227 -3.74 -5.20 1.93
N SER A 228 -3.65 -3.96 2.36
CA SER A 228 -4.73 -3.04 2.15
C SER A 228 -5.00 -3.01 0.65
N LEU A 229 -6.26 -2.80 0.24
CA LEU A 229 -6.58 -2.67 -1.19
C LEU A 229 -5.68 -1.64 -1.89
N ILE A 230 -5.20 -0.65 -1.13
CA ILE A 230 -4.29 0.40 -1.60
C ILE A 230 -2.91 -0.17 -1.91
N ASP A 231 -2.35 -1.02 -1.05
CA ASP A 231 -1.05 -1.66 -1.26
C ASP A 231 -1.09 -2.61 -2.46
N TYR A 232 -2.19 -3.39 -2.59
CA TYR A 232 -2.40 -4.27 -3.74
C TYR A 232 -2.50 -3.48 -5.06
N ILE A 233 -3.15 -2.31 -5.07
CA ILE A 233 -3.23 -1.41 -6.24
C ILE A 233 -1.84 -0.86 -6.60
N GLN A 234 -1.04 -0.50 -5.60
CA GLN A 234 0.32 0.04 -5.82
C GLN A 234 1.28 -1.04 -6.33
N GLU A 235 1.14 -2.27 -5.87
CA GLU A 235 1.96 -3.41 -6.35
C GLU A 235 1.57 -3.87 -7.76
N ASN A 236 0.28 -3.73 -8.15
CA ASN A 236 -0.22 -4.23 -9.43
C ASN A 236 -0.95 -3.14 -10.26
N PRO A 237 -0.33 -2.00 -10.56
CA PRO A 237 -1.00 -0.86 -11.21
C PRO A 237 -1.53 -1.21 -12.61
N VAL A 238 -0.82 -2.07 -13.35
CA VAL A 238 -1.20 -2.46 -14.72
C VAL A 238 -2.51 -3.28 -14.72
N GLU A 239 -2.68 -4.19 -13.78
CA GLU A 239 -3.90 -5.01 -13.65
C GLU A 239 -5.11 -4.13 -13.34
N PHE A 240 -4.96 -3.15 -12.46
CA PHE A 240 -6.03 -2.20 -12.12
C PHE A 240 -6.39 -1.29 -13.28
N ILE A 241 -5.42 -0.81 -14.06
CA ILE A 241 -5.67 -0.03 -15.28
C ILE A 241 -6.45 -0.89 -16.28
N LEU A 242 -6.05 -2.14 -16.52
CA LEU A 242 -6.76 -3.06 -17.41
C LEU A 242 -8.19 -3.33 -16.92
N PHE A 243 -8.38 -3.57 -15.63
CA PHE A 243 -9.70 -3.75 -15.05
C PHE A 243 -10.59 -2.51 -15.22
N GLY A 244 -10.03 -1.31 -14.99
CA GLY A 244 -10.70 -0.04 -15.21
C GLY A 244 -11.11 0.16 -16.67
N LEU A 245 -10.25 -0.21 -17.63
CA LEU A 245 -10.56 -0.14 -19.07
C LEU A 245 -11.68 -1.12 -19.46
N VAL A 246 -11.70 -2.32 -18.90
CA VAL A 246 -12.79 -3.28 -19.13
C VAL A 246 -14.12 -2.74 -18.59
N LEU A 247 -14.14 -2.18 -17.37
CA LEU A 247 -15.35 -1.57 -16.80
C LEU A 247 -15.84 -0.38 -17.64
N LEU A 248 -14.92 0.46 -18.10
CA LEU A 248 -15.24 1.59 -18.99
C LEU A 248 -15.84 1.09 -20.31
N GLY A 249 -15.27 0.04 -20.91
CA GLY A 249 -15.78 -0.59 -22.13
C GLY A 249 -17.19 -1.14 -21.94
N LEU A 250 -17.46 -1.84 -20.83
CA LEU A 250 -18.79 -2.33 -20.48
C LEU A 250 -19.78 -1.16 -20.30
N TYR A 251 -19.39 -0.10 -19.60
CA TYR A 251 -20.24 1.07 -19.41
C TYR A 251 -20.60 1.74 -20.76
N LEU A 252 -19.60 1.96 -21.64
CA LEU A 252 -19.83 2.53 -22.96
C LEU A 252 -20.73 1.63 -23.83
N SER A 253 -20.53 0.32 -23.77
CA SER A 253 -21.36 -0.66 -24.47
C SER A 253 -22.82 -0.61 -24.01
N LEU A 254 -23.07 -0.57 -22.69
CA LEU A 254 -24.40 -0.41 -22.13
C LEU A 254 -25.06 0.91 -22.53
N ARG A 255 -24.31 2.01 -22.50
CA ARG A 255 -24.78 3.32 -22.97
C ARG A 255 -25.15 3.28 -24.46
N TYR A 256 -24.30 2.67 -25.27
CA TYR A 256 -24.55 2.50 -26.69
C TYR A 256 -25.79 1.63 -26.94
N TYR A 257 -25.94 0.52 -26.25
CA TYR A 257 -27.11 -0.36 -26.35
C TYR A 257 -28.41 0.34 -25.94
N THR A 258 -28.40 1.08 -24.85
CA THR A 258 -29.58 1.85 -24.39
C THR A 258 -29.95 2.94 -25.40
N LYS A 259 -28.96 3.62 -26.01
CA LYS A 259 -29.19 4.61 -27.05
C LYS A 259 -29.85 3.96 -28.29
N LEU A 260 -29.29 2.86 -28.78
CA LEU A 260 -29.88 2.12 -29.91
C LEU A 260 -31.33 1.65 -29.65
N LYS A 261 -31.61 1.21 -28.43
CA LYS A 261 -32.94 0.80 -28.02
C LYS A 261 -33.93 1.96 -28.02
N ASN A 262 -33.50 3.11 -27.52
CA ASN A 262 -34.30 4.34 -27.50
C ASN A 262 -34.54 4.87 -28.91
N ASP A 263 -33.52 4.90 -29.77
CA ASP A 263 -33.63 5.35 -31.15
C ASP A 263 -34.60 4.46 -31.93
N LYS A 264 -34.54 3.13 -31.72
CA LYS A 264 -35.53 2.18 -32.33
C LYS A 264 -36.96 2.43 -31.82
N LYS A 265 -37.11 2.79 -30.52
CA LYS A 265 -38.46 3.06 -29.96
C LYS A 265 -39.02 4.35 -30.57
N ILE A 266 -38.21 5.44 -30.61
CA ILE A 266 -38.62 6.71 -31.21
C ILE A 266 -38.97 6.53 -32.67
N ARG A 267 -38.16 5.78 -33.43
CA ARG A 267 -38.44 5.51 -34.84
C ARG A 267 -39.75 4.76 -35.06
N ARG A 268 -40.07 3.74 -34.22
CA ARG A 268 -41.36 3.01 -34.30
C ARG A 268 -42.55 3.89 -33.97
N GLU A 269 -42.42 4.78 -32.99
CA GLU A 269 -43.46 5.71 -32.62
C GLU A 269 -43.68 6.73 -33.75
N TYR A 270 -42.61 7.20 -34.39
CA TYR A 270 -42.70 8.07 -35.56
C TYR A 270 -43.36 7.40 -36.77
N GLU A 271 -42.99 6.15 -37.08
CA GLU A 271 -43.58 5.37 -38.16
C GLU A 271 -45.11 5.12 -37.92
N ARG A 272 -45.49 4.83 -36.68
CA ARG A 272 -46.91 4.71 -36.28
C ARG A 272 -47.66 6.03 -36.44
N PHE A 273 -47.04 7.10 -36.01
CA PHE A 273 -47.62 8.44 -36.13
C PHE A 273 -47.83 8.84 -37.58
N GLN A 274 -46.88 8.55 -38.49
CA GLN A 274 -47.05 8.78 -39.92
C GLN A 274 -48.21 7.98 -40.52
N GLN A 275 -48.30 6.67 -40.17
CA GLN A 275 -49.40 5.82 -40.64
C GLN A 275 -50.80 6.34 -40.22
N ILE A 276 -50.91 6.81 -38.96
CA ILE A 276 -52.16 7.38 -38.46
C ILE A 276 -52.50 8.69 -39.19
N SER A 277 -51.46 9.52 -39.41
CA SER A 277 -51.58 10.79 -40.12
C SER A 277 -52.06 10.61 -41.58
N GLU A 278 -51.53 9.59 -42.28
CA GLU A 278 -51.95 9.28 -43.66
C GLU A 278 -53.39 8.81 -43.73
N LEU A 279 -53.87 8.06 -42.70
CA LEU A 279 -55.20 7.53 -42.63
C LEU A 279 -56.28 8.57 -42.24
N SER A 280 -55.89 9.58 -41.40
CA SER A 280 -56.84 10.59 -40.92
C SER A 280 -57.06 11.76 -41.91
N GLY A 281 -56.19 11.88 -42.89
CA GLY A 281 -56.24 13.03 -43.81
C GLY A 281 -55.80 14.37 -43.22
N ASP A 282 -55.29 14.36 -41.97
CA ASP A 282 -54.84 15.55 -41.25
C ASP A 282 -53.48 16.05 -41.74
N CYS A 283 -53.30 17.36 -41.71
CA CYS A 283 -52.01 18.00 -41.95
C CYS A 283 -51.30 18.30 -40.66
N PHE A 284 -50.03 17.93 -40.54
CA PHE A 284 -49.17 18.20 -39.39
C PHE A 284 -48.11 19.22 -39.74
N LEU A 285 -47.97 20.21 -38.89
CA LEU A 285 -46.96 21.28 -38.96
C LEU A 285 -45.94 21.04 -37.83
N GLU A 286 -44.71 20.75 -38.18
CA GLU A 286 -43.59 20.61 -37.26
C GLU A 286 -42.60 21.76 -37.46
N TYR A 287 -42.31 22.53 -36.40
CA TYR A 287 -41.32 23.60 -36.44
C TYR A 287 -40.12 23.23 -35.60
N ASN A 288 -38.98 23.12 -36.27
CA ASN A 288 -37.69 22.86 -35.63
C ASN A 288 -37.02 24.20 -35.28
N ILE A 289 -37.06 24.56 -34.01
CA ILE A 289 -36.54 25.82 -33.48
C ILE A 289 -35.03 25.99 -33.75
N ALA A 290 -34.26 24.90 -33.58
CA ALA A 290 -32.80 24.93 -33.72
C ALA A 290 -32.34 25.14 -35.18
N LYS A 291 -33.14 24.70 -36.14
CA LYS A 291 -32.87 24.78 -37.58
C LYS A 291 -33.67 25.87 -38.27
N ASP A 292 -34.52 26.57 -37.52
CA ASP A 292 -35.50 27.53 -38.05
C ASP A 292 -36.25 26.95 -39.29
N CYS A 293 -36.73 25.72 -39.18
CA CYS A 293 -37.29 24.99 -40.28
C CYS A 293 -38.72 24.49 -39.97
N LEU A 294 -39.69 24.82 -40.80
CA LEU A 294 -41.05 24.32 -40.73
C LEU A 294 -41.20 23.16 -41.73
N THR A 295 -41.69 22.02 -41.23
CA THR A 295 -42.00 20.85 -42.04
C THR A 295 -43.52 20.59 -42.02
N LEU A 296 -44.09 20.47 -43.18
CA LEU A 296 -45.52 20.07 -43.36
C LEU A 296 -45.56 18.59 -43.78
N SER A 297 -46.36 17.79 -43.11
CA SER A 297 -46.53 16.36 -43.38
C SER A 297 -47.95 15.90 -43.16
N GLY A 298 -48.38 14.77 -43.76
CA GLY A 298 -49.70 14.18 -43.61
C GLY A 298 -50.55 14.16 -44.88
N GLY A 299 -51.77 13.63 -44.78
CA GLY A 299 -52.66 13.38 -45.90
C GLY A 299 -53.04 14.59 -46.75
N GLY A 300 -53.11 15.77 -46.13
CA GLY A 300 -53.28 17.06 -46.84
C GLY A 300 -52.06 17.53 -47.66
N ALA A 301 -50.86 17.04 -47.38
CA ALA A 301 -49.65 17.33 -48.14
C ALA A 301 -49.69 16.74 -49.58
N PHE A 302 -50.49 15.70 -49.80
CA PHE A 302 -50.67 15.11 -51.14
C PHE A 302 -51.35 16.09 -52.13
N LEU A 303 -52.21 16.97 -51.60
CA LEU A 303 -52.86 17.99 -52.42
C LEU A 303 -51.88 19.11 -52.85
N LEU A 304 -50.74 19.26 -52.16
CA LEU A 304 -49.72 20.27 -52.39
C LEU A 304 -48.44 19.72 -53.05
N SER A 305 -48.50 18.47 -53.59
CA SER A 305 -47.44 17.77 -54.32
C SER A 305 -46.04 17.89 -53.72
N SER A 306 -45.86 17.45 -52.50
CA SER A 306 -44.58 17.13 -51.84
C SER A 306 -44.46 17.74 -50.45
N VAL A 307 -43.63 17.10 -49.61
CA VAL A 307 -43.24 17.62 -48.29
C VAL A 307 -42.65 19.03 -48.49
N LEU A 308 -43.37 20.06 -48.07
CA LEU A 308 -42.87 21.41 -48.12
C LEU A 308 -42.02 21.71 -46.92
N ILE A 309 -40.69 21.85 -47.13
CA ILE A 309 -39.71 22.26 -46.12
C ILE A 309 -39.44 23.74 -46.32
N TYR A 310 -39.76 24.53 -45.32
CA TYR A 310 -39.43 25.97 -45.32
C TYR A 310 -38.19 26.23 -44.44
N PRO A 311 -37.01 26.31 -45.03
CA PRO A 311 -35.80 26.70 -44.28
C PRO A 311 -35.89 28.22 -43.96
N ASP A 312 -35.30 28.62 -42.84
CA ASP A 312 -35.31 30.02 -42.36
C ASP A 312 -36.74 30.61 -42.21
N TYR A 313 -37.66 29.80 -41.67
CA TYR A 313 -39.09 30.14 -41.58
C TYR A 313 -39.36 31.48 -40.91
N LEU A 314 -38.72 31.79 -39.76
CA LEU A 314 -38.93 33.04 -39.04
C LEU A 314 -38.34 34.25 -39.82
N LYS A 315 -37.22 34.07 -40.49
CA LYS A 315 -36.60 35.11 -41.28
C LYS A 315 -37.41 35.48 -42.52
N ASN A 316 -38.15 34.50 -43.08
CA ASN A 316 -38.92 34.65 -44.31
C ASN A 316 -40.41 34.84 -44.05
N CYS A 317 -40.87 34.69 -42.81
CA CYS A 317 -42.30 34.76 -42.46
C CYS A 317 -42.97 36.07 -42.85
N TYR A 318 -42.28 37.17 -42.92
CA TYR A 318 -42.79 38.45 -43.41
C TYR A 318 -42.95 38.51 -44.93
N ARG A 319 -42.23 37.68 -45.68
CA ARG A 319 -42.29 37.71 -47.16
C ARG A 319 -43.32 36.76 -47.75
N GLU A 320 -43.74 35.73 -47.03
CA GLU A 320 -44.64 34.68 -47.52
C GLU A 320 -46.02 34.65 -46.88
N SER A 321 -46.36 35.64 -46.04
CA SER A 321 -47.70 35.73 -45.44
C SER A 321 -48.83 35.72 -46.47
N GLU A 322 -48.60 36.22 -47.68
CA GLU A 322 -49.55 36.20 -48.78
C GLU A 322 -49.71 34.77 -49.39
N ARG A 323 -48.63 34.00 -49.50
CA ARG A 323 -48.67 32.64 -50.04
C ARG A 323 -49.35 31.64 -49.11
N ILE A 324 -49.12 31.76 -47.81
CA ILE A 324 -49.76 30.95 -46.78
C ILE A 324 -51.26 31.29 -46.70
N ARG A 325 -51.62 32.56 -46.82
CA ARG A 325 -53.04 32.96 -46.93
C ARG A 325 -53.72 32.37 -48.13
N SER A 326 -53.07 32.36 -49.29
CA SER A 326 -53.64 31.78 -50.52
C SER A 326 -53.87 30.25 -50.35
N VAL A 327 -52.93 29.53 -49.69
CA VAL A 327 -53.04 28.09 -49.42
C VAL A 327 -54.12 27.80 -48.39
N LEU A 328 -54.23 28.56 -47.31
CA LEU A 328 -55.31 28.45 -46.33
C LEU A 328 -56.66 28.77 -46.93
N ASN A 329 -56.78 29.79 -47.79
CA ASN A 329 -58.02 30.10 -48.50
C ASN A 329 -58.42 28.96 -49.49
N THR A 330 -57.46 28.32 -50.14
CA THR A 330 -57.71 27.20 -51.03
C THR A 330 -58.17 25.96 -50.28
N LEU A 331 -57.63 25.73 -49.06
CA LEU A 331 -58.09 24.64 -48.18
C LEU A 331 -59.48 24.88 -47.59
N GLN A 332 -59.90 26.14 -47.35
CA GLN A 332 -61.24 26.48 -46.92
C GLN A 332 -62.28 26.29 -48.00
N THR A 333 -61.96 26.55 -49.30
CA THR A 333 -62.84 26.36 -50.41
C THR A 333 -63.05 24.89 -50.85
N PHE A 334 -62.23 23.96 -50.31
CA PHE A 334 -62.41 22.49 -50.53
C PHE A 334 -63.26 21.81 -49.44
N ASN A 335 -63.61 22.53 -48.35
CA ASN A 335 -64.47 21.99 -47.26
C ASN A 335 -65.93 22.51 -47.34
N GLU A 336 -66.28 23.29 -48.36
CA GLU A 336 -67.64 23.58 -48.77
C GLU A 336 -67.99 22.75 -49.99
#